data_21d196099381b45b051ffdf939ad142a
#
_entry.id   21d196099381b45b051ffdf939ad142a
#
_cell.length_a   1.000
_cell.length_b   1.000
_cell.length_c   1.000
_cell.angle_alpha   90.00
_cell.angle_beta   90.00
_cell.angle_gamma   90.00
#
_symmetry.space_group_name_H-M   'P 1'
#
loop_
_entity.id
_entity.type
_entity.pdbx_description
1 polymer ?
#
loop_
_entity_poly.entity_id
_entity_poly.type
_entity_poly.pdbx_seq_one_letter_code
_entity_poly.pdbx_strand_id
1 'polypeptide(L)'
;MAQAATGTFQVHYFASASSYTNRQSESLPAPLPLAKLFDVLESKYPGIEAKVLTSCGVSVNVEYVDVEEEKVKLRDMEPQDGQTSDLMIIKEGDEVAIIPPVSSG
;
A
#
# COMPACT_ATOMS: atom_id res chain seq x y z
N MET A 1 21.14 6.42 -16.33
CA MET A 1 20.72 6.39 -16.10
C MET A 1 19.63 6.62 -16.15
N ALA A 2 19.23 6.62 -16.32
CA ALA A 2 18.37 6.79 -16.44
C ALA A 2 17.50 6.63 -15.74
N GLN A 3 17.28 6.74 -15.31
CA GLN A 3 16.55 6.57 -14.65
C GLN A 3 15.39 6.70 -14.74
N ALA A 4 15.48 6.17 -14.77
CA ALA A 4 14.24 5.95 -15.10
C ALA A 4 13.40 6.79 -14.34
N ALA A 5 12.80 7.48 -14.87
CA ALA A 5 12.10 8.47 -14.32
C ALA A 5 10.90 8.03 -13.62
N THR A 6 11.01 7.03 -12.87
CA THR A 6 9.88 6.69 -12.09
C THR A 6 9.85 7.59 -10.89
N GLY A 7 8.70 8.11 -10.60
CA GLY A 7 8.54 8.85 -9.39
C GLY A 7 8.38 7.93 -8.20
N THR A 8 8.05 8.52 -7.07
CA THR A 8 7.82 7.78 -5.85
C THR A 8 6.55 8.32 -5.20
N PHE A 9 5.99 7.49 -4.32
CA PHE A 9 4.93 7.95 -3.44
C PHE A 9 5.39 7.76 -2.01
N GLN A 10 4.71 8.41 -1.08
CA GLN A 10 5.10 8.37 0.32
C GLN A 10 4.17 7.43 1.07
N VAL A 11 4.74 6.63 1.95
CA VAL A 11 3.98 5.80 2.87
C VAL A 11 4.25 6.29 4.27
N HIS A 12 3.18 6.59 5.01
CA HIS A 12 3.30 7.04 6.38
C HIS A 12 2.81 5.92 7.30
N TYR A 13 3.60 5.62 8.29
CA TYR A 13 3.30 4.54 9.24
C TYR A 13 2.92 5.15 10.57
N PHE A 14 1.82 4.69 11.14
CA PHE A 14 1.35 5.20 12.43
C PHE A 14 1.30 4.07 13.44
N ALA A 15 1.49 4.41 14.70
CA ALA A 15 1.33 3.51 15.84
C ALA A 15 2.12 2.21 15.64
N SER A 16 1.46 1.06 15.70
CA SER A 16 2.18 -0.20 15.63
C SER A 16 2.85 -0.41 14.29
N ALA A 17 2.33 0.19 13.22
CA ALA A 17 3.00 0.09 11.93
C ALA A 17 4.34 0.79 11.96
N SER A 18 4.41 1.95 12.62
CA SER A 18 5.67 2.66 12.79
C SER A 18 6.64 1.85 13.63
N SER A 19 6.14 1.23 14.67
CA SER A 19 6.99 0.41 15.54
C SER A 19 7.55 -0.80 14.79
N TYR A 20 6.71 -1.42 13.98
CA TYR A 20 7.15 -2.62 13.27
C TYR A 20 8.22 -2.30 12.22
N THR A 21 8.03 -1.20 11.49
CA THR A 21 8.97 -0.83 10.43
C THR A 21 10.17 -0.05 10.97
N ASN A 22 10.03 0.49 12.16
CA ASN A 22 11.03 1.38 12.74
C ASN A 22 11.20 2.62 11.89
N ARG A 23 10.14 3.05 11.24
CA ARG A 23 10.11 4.25 10.39
C ARG A 23 8.80 4.94 10.57
N GLN A 24 8.80 6.24 10.36
CA GLN A 24 7.57 7.02 10.34
C GLN A 24 7.04 7.18 8.93
N SER A 25 7.93 7.15 7.94
CA SER A 25 7.53 7.24 6.56
C SER A 25 8.65 6.76 5.68
N GLU A 26 8.32 6.47 4.44
CA GLU A 26 9.34 6.14 3.45
C GLU A 26 8.76 6.32 2.06
N SER A 27 9.65 6.39 1.09
CA SER A 27 9.27 6.51 -0.31
C SER A 27 9.32 5.15 -0.98
N LEU A 28 8.34 4.86 -1.81
CA LEU A 28 8.31 3.64 -2.59
C LEU A 28 8.13 4.00 -4.06
N PRO A 29 8.59 3.13 -4.96
CA PRO A 29 8.45 3.43 -6.39
C PRO A 29 6.99 3.48 -6.82
N ALA A 30 6.69 4.46 -7.64
CA ALA A 30 5.37 4.61 -8.25
C ALA A 30 5.54 4.48 -9.75
N PRO A 31 4.48 4.07 -10.46
CA PRO A 31 3.17 3.71 -9.93
C PRO A 31 3.15 2.29 -9.33
N LEU A 32 2.18 2.06 -8.47
CA LEU A 32 2.02 0.75 -7.85
C LEU A 32 0.54 0.48 -7.66
N PRO A 33 0.03 -0.65 -8.16
CA PRO A 33 -1.36 -0.98 -7.87
C PRO A 33 -1.57 -1.13 -6.37
N LEU A 34 -2.65 -0.57 -5.87
CA LEU A 34 -2.95 -0.66 -4.45
C LEU A 34 -3.02 -2.12 -4.00
N ALA A 35 -3.50 -3.00 -4.87
CA ALA A 35 -3.61 -4.42 -4.53
C ALA A 35 -2.25 -5.04 -4.23
N LYS A 36 -1.17 -4.43 -4.68
CA LYS A 36 0.17 -4.97 -4.46
C LYS A 36 0.91 -4.29 -3.32
N LEU A 37 0.28 -3.32 -2.68
CA LEU A 37 0.97 -2.55 -1.64
C LEU A 37 1.44 -3.45 -0.51
N PHE A 38 0.57 -4.33 -0.03
CA PHE A 38 0.93 -5.20 1.09
C PHE A 38 2.04 -6.17 0.70
N ASP A 39 2.05 -6.62 -0.56
CA ASP A 39 3.12 -7.51 -1.01
C ASP A 39 4.47 -6.81 -0.97
N VAL A 40 4.49 -5.55 -1.38
CA VAL A 40 5.72 -4.78 -1.36
C VAL A 40 6.20 -4.60 0.07
N LEU A 41 5.28 -4.25 0.96
CA LEU A 41 5.65 -4.05 2.36
C LEU A 41 6.09 -5.36 3.02
N GLU A 42 5.42 -6.45 2.69
CA GLU A 42 5.81 -7.75 3.22
C GLU A 42 7.21 -8.13 2.77
N SER A 43 7.56 -7.78 1.55
CA SER A 43 8.88 -8.05 1.04
C SER A 43 9.95 -7.26 1.78
N LYS A 44 9.62 -6.04 2.19
CA LYS A 44 10.56 -5.20 2.92
C LYS A 44 10.61 -5.55 4.40
N TYR A 45 9.48 -5.92 4.97
CA TYR A 45 9.34 -6.16 6.39
C TYR A 45 8.62 -7.48 6.60
N PRO A 46 9.34 -8.60 6.50
CA PRO A 46 8.69 -9.91 6.56
C PRO A 46 7.84 -10.07 7.81
N GLY A 47 6.63 -10.55 7.63
CA GLY A 47 5.68 -10.74 8.71
C GLY A 47 4.78 -9.56 8.96
N ILE A 48 5.02 -8.42 8.30
CA ILE A 48 4.23 -7.22 8.58
C ILE A 48 2.77 -7.41 8.18
N GLU A 49 2.52 -8.12 7.09
CA GLU A 49 1.14 -8.27 6.65
C GLU A 49 0.32 -8.99 7.70
N ALA A 50 0.80 -10.12 8.19
CA ALA A 50 0.05 -10.89 9.16
C ALA A 50 -0.03 -10.20 10.52
N LYS A 51 1.01 -9.48 10.90
CA LYS A 51 1.07 -8.94 12.25
C LYS A 51 0.47 -7.55 12.35
N VAL A 52 0.46 -6.79 11.27
CA VAL A 52 0.07 -5.38 11.32
C VAL A 52 -0.98 -5.06 10.27
N LEU A 53 -0.69 -5.37 9.01
CA LEU A 53 -1.45 -4.80 7.90
C LEU A 53 -2.87 -5.34 7.82
N THR A 54 -3.08 -6.60 8.24
CA THR A 54 -4.41 -7.17 8.14
C THR A 54 -5.43 -6.46 9.00
N SER A 55 -4.98 -5.77 10.03
CA SER A 55 -5.90 -5.05 10.90
C SER A 55 -5.82 -3.53 10.71
N CYS A 56 -5.01 -3.08 9.76
CA CYS A 56 -4.84 -1.64 9.55
C CYS A 56 -5.84 -1.11 8.56
N GLY A 57 -6.21 0.16 8.72
CA GLY A 57 -6.83 0.90 7.65
C GLY A 57 -5.75 1.46 6.76
N VAL A 58 -6.11 1.71 5.50
CA VAL A 58 -5.21 2.32 4.55
C VAL A 58 -5.92 3.50 3.93
N SER A 59 -5.23 4.61 3.81
CA SER A 59 -5.79 5.75 3.09
C SER A 59 -4.80 6.16 2.01
N VAL A 60 -5.35 6.70 0.93
CA VAL A 60 -4.56 7.28 -0.15
C VAL A 60 -5.05 8.70 -0.31
N ASN A 61 -4.16 9.66 -0.10
CA ASN A 61 -4.50 11.08 -0.17
C ASN A 61 -5.72 11.40 0.70
N VAL A 62 -5.69 10.91 1.94
CA VAL A 62 -6.66 11.10 3.01
C VAL A 62 -8.02 10.45 2.75
N GLU A 63 -8.11 9.60 1.76
CA GLU A 63 -9.33 8.83 1.51
C GLU A 63 -9.09 7.37 1.88
N TYR A 64 -9.96 6.80 2.70
CA TYR A 64 -9.82 5.40 3.06
C TYR A 64 -10.12 4.52 1.87
N VAL A 65 -9.32 3.46 1.72
CA VAL A 65 -9.45 2.53 0.63
C VAL A 65 -9.45 1.12 1.19
N ASP A 66 -9.92 0.17 0.40
CA ASP A 66 -10.02 -1.23 0.82
C ASP A 66 -9.04 -2.05 0.00
N VAL A 67 -7.89 -2.34 0.61
CA VAL A 67 -6.84 -3.09 -0.08
C VAL A 67 -7.28 -4.52 -0.37
N GLU A 68 -8.05 -5.13 0.53
CA GLU A 68 -8.50 -6.50 0.30
C GLU A 68 -9.43 -6.57 -0.89
N GLU A 69 -10.30 -5.59 -1.06
CA GLU A 69 -11.17 -5.55 -2.21
C GLU A 69 -10.36 -5.40 -3.50
N GLU A 70 -9.32 -4.58 -3.46
CA GLU A 70 -8.46 -4.42 -4.62
C GLU A 70 -7.73 -5.71 -4.95
N LYS A 71 -7.33 -6.46 -3.92
CA LYS A 71 -6.70 -7.76 -4.16
C LYS A 71 -7.64 -8.72 -4.85
N VAL A 72 -8.90 -8.73 -4.44
CA VAL A 72 -9.89 -9.59 -5.06
C VAL A 72 -10.10 -9.20 -6.51
N LYS A 73 -10.19 -7.91 -6.78
CA LYS A 73 -10.34 -7.44 -8.16
C LYS A 73 -9.18 -7.90 -9.03
N LEU A 74 -7.97 -7.78 -8.51
CA LEU A 74 -6.80 -8.19 -9.27
C LEU A 74 -6.80 -9.69 -9.53
N ARG A 75 -7.13 -10.48 -8.50
CA ARG A 75 -7.11 -11.93 -8.63
C ARG A 75 -8.14 -12.41 -9.64
N ASP A 76 -9.30 -11.76 -9.67
CA ASP A 76 -10.39 -12.19 -10.54
C ASP A 76 -10.29 -11.64 -11.95
N MET A 77 -9.31 -10.77 -12.19
CA MET A 77 -9.16 -10.15 -13.49
C MET A 77 -8.65 -11.15 -14.52
N GLU A 78 -9.25 -11.13 -15.71
CA GLU A 78 -8.79 -12.02 -16.77
C GLU A 78 -7.53 -11.48 -17.39
N PRO A 79 -6.50 -12.31 -17.55
CA PRO A 79 -5.25 -11.79 -18.07
C PRO A 79 -5.35 -11.15 -19.44
N GLN A 80 -6.24 -11.67 -20.30
CA GLN A 80 -6.35 -11.14 -21.65
C GLN A 80 -7.18 -9.88 -21.72
N ASP A 81 -7.81 -9.49 -20.63
CA ASP A 81 -8.61 -8.28 -20.65
C ASP A 81 -7.77 -7.04 -20.89
N GLY A 82 -6.59 -7.04 -20.33
CA GLY A 82 -5.78 -5.86 -20.41
C GLY A 82 -6.41 -4.66 -19.75
N GLN A 83 -7.49 -4.86 -19.04
CA GLN A 83 -8.22 -3.79 -18.41
C GLN A 83 -7.78 -3.64 -16.98
N THR A 84 -7.17 -2.51 -16.66
CA THR A 84 -6.81 -2.24 -15.29
C THR A 84 -7.54 -1.02 -14.76
N SER A 85 -8.54 -0.55 -15.50
CA SER A 85 -9.20 0.69 -15.13
C SER A 85 -9.97 0.58 -13.82
N ASP A 86 -10.35 -0.63 -13.43
CA ASP A 86 -11.06 -0.80 -12.18
C ASP A 86 -10.14 -0.84 -10.97
N LEU A 87 -8.84 -0.96 -11.19
CA LEU A 87 -7.89 -1.05 -10.10
C LEU A 87 -7.41 0.34 -9.71
N MET A 88 -7.28 0.55 -8.41
CA MET A 88 -6.69 1.78 -7.93
C MET A 88 -5.18 1.70 -8.07
N ILE A 89 -4.59 2.71 -8.67
CA ILE A 89 -3.14 2.77 -8.85
C ILE A 89 -2.61 3.93 -8.01
N ILE A 90 -1.63 3.64 -7.17
CA ILE A 90 -0.94 4.67 -6.41
C ILE A 90 0.06 5.33 -7.34
N LYS A 91 -0.01 6.64 -7.45
CA LYS A 91 0.76 7.38 -8.43
C LYS A 91 1.84 8.20 -7.75
N GLU A 92 2.74 8.67 -8.57
CA GLU A 92 3.79 9.55 -8.10
C GLU A 92 3.19 10.74 -7.35
N GLY A 93 3.74 11.03 -6.19
CA GLY A 93 3.28 12.14 -5.39
C GLY A 93 2.13 11.82 -4.46
N ASP A 94 1.54 10.65 -4.60
CA ASP A 94 0.45 10.25 -3.69
C ASP A 94 1.00 9.99 -2.30
N GLU A 95 0.12 10.09 -1.32
CA GLU A 95 0.48 9.83 0.07
C GLU A 95 -0.42 8.73 0.61
N VAL A 96 0.22 7.69 1.10
CA VAL A 96 -0.47 6.52 1.62
C VAL A 96 -0.24 6.49 3.13
N ALA A 97 -1.27 6.21 3.88
CA ALA A 97 -1.15 6.09 5.34
C ALA A 97 -1.58 4.70 5.77
N ILE A 98 -0.76 4.08 6.60
CA ILE A 98 -1.07 2.79 7.21
C ILE A 98 -1.49 3.09 8.65
N ILE A 99 -2.75 2.87 8.96
CA ILE A 99 -3.34 3.33 10.21
C ILE A 99 -3.89 2.14 10.98
N PRO A 100 -3.13 1.63 11.95
CA PRO A 100 -3.64 0.53 12.77
C PRO A 100 -4.84 0.98 13.59
N PRO A 101 -5.68 0.05 14.00
CA PRO A 101 -6.81 0.42 14.84
C PRO A 101 -6.32 0.93 16.16
N VAL A 102 -6.99 1.97 16.66
CA VAL A 102 -6.64 2.48 17.97
C VAL A 102 -7.27 1.58 19.01
N SER A 103 -6.44 1.24 19.98
CA SER A 103 -6.94 0.50 21.10
C SER A 103 -7.47 1.51 22.10
N SER A 104 -8.73 1.41 22.38
CA SER A 104 -9.31 2.31 23.35
C SER A 104 -9.19 1.78 24.75
N GLY A 105 -8.48 0.76 24.85
CA GLY A 105 -8.28 -0.01 26.06
C GLY A 105 -8.15 0.73 27.28
#